data_c4271becb8b834d330efad0b0f82dbd9
#
_entry.id   c4271becb8b834d330efad0b0f82dbd9
#
_cell.length_a   1.000
_cell.length_b   1.000
_cell.length_c   1.000
_cell.angle_alpha   90.00
_cell.angle_beta   90.00
_cell.angle_gamma   90.00
#
_symmetry.space_group_name_H-M   'P 1'
#
loop_
_entity.id
_entity.type
_entity.pdbx_description
1 polymer ?
#
loop_
_entity_poly.entity_id
_entity_poly.type
_entity_poly.pdbx_seq_one_letter_code
_entity_poly.pdbx_strand_id
1 'polypeptide(L)'
;MSKISDSLTASGQLSISNMFSDLFREIKDFNDPVAKAAREFRKHLPDFYQSLADRIENAKELKFSSMFERDAVRYSTNEDGDSITTARGILSEHWAKKLLDSGGDLALTFAGTLPREDVALIRMGASAGAGALPATLRDLARISLLISRSKSIFFMATFMGALAIVIMLIVMIITPVYTVPVLKKAFAMPPEFMPLAATRLFSFSEFVADYLMLMLTLVAAVMYGLTWSLPNYVGKYRRKLDQFLIWGLYRDIQGALFLAVLSTMVKKRGNVSDNLVVALEQMSVHTTPWRRWHISKMLDNIQNLDMSNLDSSAAITNALNTGIMDRESFFYLVDVQEGQGLAIGLQKAGERVEGPTLTAVQKQAKVLSRVLLAFAFFTVAFWALVHISTANAMIEALKSFLAS
;
A
#
# COMPACT_ATOMS: atom_id res chain seq x y z
N MET A 1 26.48 -40.77 1.77
CA MET A 1 26.54 -39.34 2.25
C MET A 1 26.92 -38.33 1.16
N SER A 2 27.54 -38.71 0.02
CA SER A 2 27.92 -37.75 -1.06
C SER A 2 26.77 -37.23 -1.91
N LYS A 3 25.70 -38.00 -2.12
CA LYS A 3 24.55 -37.56 -2.96
C LYS A 3 23.62 -36.50 -2.35
N ILE A 4 23.66 -36.30 -1.03
CA ILE A 4 22.83 -35.24 -0.36
C ILE A 4 23.54 -33.90 -0.40
N SER A 5 24.86 -33.87 -0.37
CA SER A 5 25.66 -32.64 -0.48
C SER A 5 25.58 -32.03 -1.89
N ASP A 6 25.54 -32.85 -2.93
CA ASP A 6 25.47 -32.39 -4.32
C ASP A 6 24.09 -31.86 -4.72
N SER A 7 22.99 -32.33 -4.08
CA SER A 7 21.65 -31.81 -4.31
C SER A 7 21.41 -30.45 -3.62
N LEU A 8 22.05 -30.22 -2.49
CA LEU A 8 21.94 -28.92 -1.75
C LEU A 8 22.77 -27.82 -2.43
N THR A 9 23.90 -28.15 -3.02
CA THR A 9 24.71 -27.19 -3.77
C THR A 9 24.09 -26.84 -5.12
N ALA A 10 23.49 -27.79 -5.82
CA ALA A 10 22.77 -27.53 -7.08
C ALA A 10 21.50 -26.69 -6.90
N SER A 11 20.72 -26.93 -5.85
CA SER A 11 19.53 -26.12 -5.54
C SER A 11 19.88 -24.70 -5.08
N GLY A 12 20.97 -24.50 -4.35
CA GLY A 12 21.46 -23.19 -3.94
C GLY A 12 22.00 -22.36 -5.12
N GLN A 13 22.73 -22.99 -6.06
CA GLN A 13 23.23 -22.31 -7.26
C GLN A 13 22.10 -21.91 -8.23
N LEU A 14 21.08 -22.77 -8.41
CA LEU A 14 19.90 -22.46 -9.22
C LEU A 14 19.08 -21.29 -8.59
N SER A 15 18.97 -21.22 -7.28
CA SER A 15 18.30 -20.13 -6.58
C SER A 15 19.02 -18.80 -6.72
N ILE A 16 20.36 -18.78 -6.62
CA ILE A 16 21.17 -17.57 -6.78
C ILE A 16 21.17 -17.10 -8.24
N SER A 17 21.31 -18.01 -9.20
CA SER A 17 21.24 -17.69 -10.63
C SER A 17 19.88 -17.10 -11.03
N ASN A 18 18.78 -17.66 -10.51
CA ASN A 18 17.44 -17.13 -10.74
C ASN A 18 17.24 -15.76 -10.09
N MET A 19 17.76 -15.57 -8.88
CA MET A 19 17.71 -14.27 -8.19
C MET A 19 18.51 -13.20 -8.95
N PHE A 20 19.69 -13.53 -9.47
CA PHE A 20 20.45 -12.60 -10.29
C PHE A 20 19.80 -12.35 -11.65
N SER A 21 19.24 -13.36 -12.30
CA SER A 21 18.51 -13.18 -13.57
C SER A 21 17.25 -12.33 -13.40
N ASP A 22 16.53 -12.47 -12.28
CA ASP A 22 15.39 -11.65 -11.94
C ASP A 22 15.81 -10.21 -11.59
N LEU A 23 16.90 -10.03 -10.87
CA LEU A 23 17.49 -8.71 -10.58
C LEU A 23 17.96 -8.00 -11.87
N PHE A 24 18.64 -8.71 -12.77
CA PHE A 24 19.05 -8.16 -14.07
C PHE A 24 17.86 -7.88 -15.01
N ARG A 25 16.80 -8.68 -14.95
CA ARG A 25 15.52 -8.38 -15.62
C ARG A 25 14.88 -7.12 -15.07
N GLU A 26 14.83 -6.98 -13.76
CA GLU A 26 14.29 -5.80 -13.06
C GLU A 26 15.09 -4.53 -13.39
N ILE A 27 16.42 -4.62 -13.49
CA ILE A 27 17.30 -3.51 -13.91
C ILE A 27 17.11 -3.17 -15.40
N LYS A 28 16.91 -4.17 -16.27
CA LYS A 28 16.66 -3.94 -17.70
C LYS A 28 15.28 -3.33 -17.94
N ASP A 29 14.28 -3.80 -17.21
CA ASP A 29 12.92 -3.23 -17.23
C ASP A 29 12.85 -1.81 -16.62
N PHE A 30 13.86 -1.42 -15.83
CA PHE A 30 13.92 -0.06 -15.27
C PHE A 30 14.23 1.01 -16.33
N ASN A 31 14.99 0.66 -17.36
CA ASN A 31 15.38 1.55 -18.45
C ASN A 31 14.47 1.44 -19.69
N ASP A 32 13.54 0.48 -19.74
CA ASP A 32 12.58 0.37 -20.83
C ASP A 32 11.55 1.50 -20.75
N PRO A 33 11.42 2.35 -21.80
CA PRO A 33 10.47 3.45 -21.85
C PRO A 33 9.02 2.97 -21.70
N VAL A 34 8.67 1.78 -22.21
CA VAL A 34 7.33 1.20 -22.06
C VAL A 34 7.07 0.77 -20.63
N ALA A 35 8.01 0.14 -19.98
CA ALA A 35 7.87 -0.26 -18.58
C ALA A 35 7.80 0.95 -17.63
N LYS A 36 8.56 2.02 -17.93
CA LYS A 36 8.48 3.30 -17.20
C LYS A 36 7.11 3.94 -17.39
N ALA A 37 6.64 4.04 -18.64
CA ALA A 37 5.32 4.57 -18.98
C ALA A 37 4.21 3.76 -18.31
N ALA A 38 4.28 2.42 -18.29
CA ALA A 38 3.31 1.55 -17.62
C ALA A 38 3.23 1.81 -16.11
N ARG A 39 4.37 2.05 -15.44
CA ARG A 39 4.39 2.41 -14.01
C ARG A 39 3.74 3.76 -13.73
N GLU A 40 4.05 4.75 -14.54
CA GLU A 40 3.49 6.09 -14.43
C GLU A 40 1.98 6.10 -14.73
N PHE A 41 1.57 5.34 -15.73
CA PHE A 41 0.19 5.23 -16.18
C PHE A 41 -0.75 4.59 -15.17
N ARG A 42 -0.24 3.86 -14.17
CA ARG A 42 -1.06 3.25 -13.10
C ARG A 42 -1.96 4.24 -12.36
N LYS A 43 -1.61 5.50 -12.33
CA LYS A 43 -2.42 6.57 -11.72
C LYS A 43 -3.70 6.84 -12.52
N HIS A 44 -3.67 6.60 -13.83
CA HIS A 44 -4.71 6.92 -14.78
C HIS A 44 -5.55 5.70 -15.19
N LEU A 45 -5.31 4.53 -14.58
CA LEU A 45 -6.06 3.32 -14.87
C LEU A 45 -7.59 3.46 -14.68
N PRO A 46 -8.10 4.12 -13.61
CA PRO A 46 -9.54 4.27 -13.44
C PRO A 46 -10.20 4.97 -14.63
N ASP A 47 -9.63 6.12 -15.02
CA ASP A 47 -10.16 6.92 -16.14
C ASP A 47 -9.99 6.20 -17.47
N PHE A 48 -8.89 5.48 -17.65
CA PHE A 48 -8.64 4.67 -18.84
C PHE A 48 -9.67 3.55 -19.01
N TYR A 49 -9.91 2.76 -17.97
CA TYR A 49 -10.89 1.66 -18.03
C TYR A 49 -12.30 2.19 -18.23
N GLN A 50 -12.67 3.28 -17.56
CA GLN A 50 -13.97 3.92 -17.76
C GLN A 50 -14.13 4.41 -19.21
N SER A 51 -13.15 5.16 -19.72
CA SER A 51 -13.14 5.67 -21.10
C SER A 51 -13.18 4.54 -22.14
N LEU A 52 -12.44 3.45 -21.88
CA LEU A 52 -12.44 2.30 -22.78
C LEU A 52 -13.79 1.59 -22.79
N ALA A 53 -14.42 1.41 -21.63
CA ALA A 53 -15.77 0.83 -21.50
C ALA A 53 -16.79 1.66 -22.28
N ASP A 54 -16.79 2.97 -22.08
CA ASP A 54 -17.75 3.88 -22.74
C ASP A 54 -17.55 3.91 -24.28
N ARG A 55 -16.30 3.82 -24.74
CA ARG A 55 -16.01 3.74 -26.18
C ARG A 55 -16.50 2.44 -26.81
N ILE A 56 -16.34 1.30 -26.13
CA ILE A 56 -16.79 -0.01 -26.62
C ILE A 56 -18.32 -0.05 -26.67
N GLU A 57 -18.99 0.53 -25.69
CA GLU A 57 -20.47 0.51 -25.61
C GLU A 57 -21.13 1.43 -26.63
N ASN A 58 -20.54 2.61 -26.85
CA ASN A 58 -21.13 3.64 -27.70
C ASN A 58 -20.75 3.49 -29.19
N ALA A 59 -19.70 2.75 -29.53
CA ALA A 59 -19.23 2.59 -30.90
C ALA A 59 -19.65 1.23 -31.46
N LYS A 60 -20.61 1.19 -32.38
CA LYS A 60 -21.11 -0.03 -33.04
C LYS A 60 -20.03 -0.80 -33.81
N GLU A 61 -18.99 -0.12 -34.28
CA GLU A 61 -17.87 -0.69 -35.05
C GLU A 61 -16.53 -0.11 -34.58
N LEU A 62 -16.17 -0.33 -33.32
CA LEU A 62 -14.91 0.17 -32.80
C LEU A 62 -13.73 -0.70 -33.26
N LYS A 63 -12.91 -0.14 -34.16
CA LYS A 63 -11.59 -0.74 -34.47
C LYS A 63 -10.58 -0.31 -33.43
N PHE A 64 -10.17 -1.23 -32.56
CA PHE A 64 -9.21 -0.94 -31.48
C PHE A 64 -7.86 -0.41 -32.01
N SER A 65 -7.39 -0.90 -33.18
CA SER A 65 -6.15 -0.40 -33.80
C SER A 65 -6.21 1.09 -34.05
N SER A 66 -7.24 1.57 -34.77
CA SER A 66 -7.41 2.98 -35.08
C SER A 66 -7.71 3.84 -33.84
N MET A 67 -8.26 3.24 -32.78
CA MET A 67 -8.44 3.91 -31.49
C MET A 67 -7.09 4.16 -30.82
N PHE A 68 -6.23 3.14 -30.74
CA PHE A 68 -4.90 3.28 -30.12
C PHE A 68 -3.98 4.18 -30.94
N GLU A 69 -4.02 4.13 -32.27
CA GLU A 69 -3.27 5.05 -33.14
C GLU A 69 -3.68 6.52 -32.90
N ARG A 70 -4.98 6.79 -32.85
CA ARG A 70 -5.49 8.15 -32.55
C ARG A 70 -5.11 8.60 -31.13
N ASP A 71 -5.17 7.70 -30.16
CA ASP A 71 -4.76 8.01 -28.79
C ASP A 71 -3.23 8.24 -28.72
N ALA A 72 -2.42 7.50 -29.48
CA ALA A 72 -0.98 7.74 -29.56
C ALA A 72 -0.68 9.18 -30.06
N VAL A 73 -1.30 9.61 -31.14
CA VAL A 73 -1.12 10.98 -31.66
C VAL A 73 -1.66 12.02 -30.66
N ARG A 74 -2.89 11.84 -30.17
CA ARG A 74 -3.54 12.80 -29.27
C ARG A 74 -2.76 13.05 -27.97
N TYR A 75 -2.22 11.98 -27.36
CA TYR A 75 -1.48 12.08 -26.11
C TYR A 75 0.03 12.31 -26.29
N SER A 76 0.51 12.44 -27.54
CA SER A 76 1.86 12.84 -27.86
C SER A 76 1.95 14.27 -28.41
N THR A 77 0.87 15.05 -28.33
CA THR A 77 0.80 16.44 -28.80
C THR A 77 0.20 17.31 -27.70
N ASN A 78 0.78 18.48 -27.43
CA ASN A 78 0.24 19.48 -26.49
C ASN A 78 -0.85 20.34 -27.16
N GLU A 79 -1.42 21.30 -26.42
CA GLU A 79 -2.44 22.21 -26.91
C GLU A 79 -1.93 23.12 -28.02
N ASP A 80 -0.63 23.42 -28.06
CA ASP A 80 0.04 24.27 -29.07
C ASP A 80 0.46 23.46 -30.31
N GLY A 81 0.26 22.14 -30.33
CA GLY A 81 0.61 21.27 -31.44
C GLY A 81 2.04 20.71 -31.40
N ASP A 82 2.81 21.02 -30.36
CA ASP A 82 4.15 20.49 -30.18
C ASP A 82 4.15 19.03 -29.71
N SER A 83 5.19 18.30 -30.12
CA SER A 83 5.37 16.90 -29.68
C SER A 83 5.79 16.84 -28.23
N ILE A 84 5.01 16.12 -27.44
CA ILE A 84 5.28 15.82 -26.02
C ILE A 84 5.35 14.32 -25.78
N THR A 85 6.14 13.92 -24.80
CA THR A 85 6.25 12.51 -24.41
C THR A 85 5.40 12.26 -23.18
N THR A 86 4.26 11.57 -23.36
CA THR A 86 3.41 11.15 -22.23
C THR A 86 3.38 9.65 -22.07
N ALA A 87 3.16 9.17 -20.83
CA ALA A 87 3.02 7.75 -20.56
C ALA A 87 1.89 7.11 -21.40
N ARG A 88 0.77 7.82 -21.58
CA ARG A 88 -0.35 7.33 -22.39
C ARG A 88 -0.02 7.28 -23.87
N GLY A 89 0.69 8.27 -24.40
CA GLY A 89 1.13 8.30 -25.80
C GLY A 89 2.01 7.09 -26.12
N ILE A 90 3.07 6.86 -25.32
CA ILE A 90 3.98 5.72 -25.46
C ILE A 90 3.21 4.38 -25.39
N LEU A 91 2.31 4.23 -24.42
CA LEU A 91 1.55 2.99 -24.26
C LEU A 91 0.55 2.78 -25.39
N SER A 92 -0.12 3.83 -25.87
CA SER A 92 -1.06 3.72 -26.98
C SER A 92 -0.35 3.31 -28.28
N GLU A 93 0.84 3.85 -28.57
CA GLU A 93 1.67 3.43 -29.70
C GLU A 93 2.10 1.95 -29.56
N HIS A 94 2.55 1.54 -28.36
CA HIS A 94 2.90 0.17 -28.09
C HIS A 94 1.70 -0.78 -28.26
N TRP A 95 0.52 -0.41 -27.75
CA TRP A 95 -0.70 -1.21 -27.88
C TRP A 95 -1.21 -1.29 -29.31
N ALA A 96 -1.08 -0.23 -30.10
CA ALA A 96 -1.45 -0.27 -31.52
C ALA A 96 -0.64 -1.32 -32.30
N LYS A 97 0.68 -1.36 -32.07
CA LYS A 97 1.58 -2.36 -32.67
C LYS A 97 1.28 -3.76 -32.17
N LYS A 98 1.20 -3.93 -30.85
CA LYS A 98 1.02 -5.23 -30.21
C LYS A 98 -0.36 -5.85 -30.50
N LEU A 99 -1.41 -5.04 -30.74
CA LEU A 99 -2.74 -5.53 -31.13
C LEU A 99 -2.72 -6.25 -32.46
N LEU A 100 -1.92 -5.76 -33.43
CA LEU A 100 -1.75 -6.41 -34.72
C LEU A 100 -1.05 -7.77 -34.57
N ASP A 101 0.04 -7.81 -33.76
CA ASP A 101 0.79 -9.01 -33.48
C ASP A 101 -0.03 -10.07 -32.70
N SER A 102 -0.97 -9.63 -31.87
CA SER A 102 -1.83 -10.49 -31.04
C SER A 102 -3.12 -10.95 -31.75
N GLY A 103 -3.31 -10.64 -33.02
CA GLY A 103 -4.52 -10.98 -33.76
C GLY A 103 -5.79 -10.32 -33.24
N GLY A 104 -5.67 -9.17 -32.58
CA GLY A 104 -6.79 -8.42 -32.03
C GLY A 104 -7.18 -8.79 -30.58
N ASP A 105 -6.45 -9.67 -29.91
CA ASP A 105 -6.68 -10.01 -28.51
C ASP A 105 -6.22 -8.88 -27.57
N LEU A 106 -7.19 -8.22 -26.91
CA LEU A 106 -6.94 -7.12 -25.99
C LEU A 106 -6.15 -7.56 -24.75
N ALA A 107 -6.38 -8.75 -24.24
CA ALA A 107 -5.66 -9.23 -23.05
C ALA A 107 -4.19 -9.46 -23.35
N LEU A 108 -3.87 -10.02 -24.53
CA LEU A 108 -2.49 -10.16 -24.99
C LEU A 108 -1.87 -8.79 -25.28
N THR A 109 -2.63 -7.87 -25.85
CA THR A 109 -2.18 -6.49 -26.12
C THR A 109 -1.75 -5.77 -24.83
N PHE A 110 -2.52 -5.89 -23.78
CA PHE A 110 -2.24 -5.25 -22.49
C PHE A 110 -1.23 -6.01 -21.60
N ALA A 111 -0.89 -7.25 -21.95
CA ALA A 111 0.04 -8.07 -21.17
C ALA A 111 1.42 -7.39 -21.05
N GLY A 112 1.92 -7.28 -19.82
CA GLY A 112 3.19 -6.62 -19.49
C GLY A 112 3.10 -5.11 -19.23
N THR A 113 2.01 -4.45 -19.63
CA THR A 113 1.81 -3.00 -19.41
C THR A 113 0.77 -2.70 -18.34
N LEU A 114 -0.32 -3.46 -18.28
CA LEU A 114 -1.31 -3.40 -17.22
C LEU A 114 -1.04 -4.44 -16.12
N PRO A 115 -1.63 -4.27 -14.92
CA PRO A 115 -1.56 -5.28 -13.87
C PRO A 115 -2.05 -6.65 -14.35
N ARG A 116 -1.36 -7.71 -13.94
CA ARG A 116 -1.69 -9.09 -14.40
C ARG A 116 -3.11 -9.51 -14.03
N GLU A 117 -3.58 -9.09 -12.86
CA GLU A 117 -4.95 -9.34 -12.39
C GLU A 117 -5.99 -8.68 -13.31
N ASP A 118 -5.73 -7.43 -13.72
CA ASP A 118 -6.61 -6.67 -14.61
C ASP A 118 -6.65 -7.31 -16.01
N VAL A 119 -5.50 -7.73 -16.54
CA VAL A 119 -5.41 -8.45 -17.82
C VAL A 119 -6.18 -9.75 -17.80
N ALA A 120 -6.12 -10.50 -16.68
CA ALA A 120 -6.92 -11.73 -16.54
C ALA A 120 -8.42 -11.43 -16.53
N LEU A 121 -8.88 -10.39 -15.86
CA LEU A 121 -10.27 -9.97 -15.85
C LEU A 121 -10.73 -9.47 -17.24
N ILE A 122 -9.88 -8.73 -17.95
CA ILE A 122 -10.17 -8.30 -19.34
C ILE A 122 -10.34 -9.51 -20.26
N ARG A 123 -9.48 -10.53 -20.14
CA ARG A 123 -9.61 -11.78 -20.91
C ARG A 123 -10.93 -12.48 -20.63
N MET A 124 -11.30 -12.59 -19.37
CA MET A 124 -12.58 -13.19 -18.97
C MET A 124 -13.77 -12.38 -19.49
N GLY A 125 -13.72 -11.06 -19.41
CA GLY A 125 -14.76 -10.19 -19.94
C GLY A 125 -14.90 -10.30 -21.47
N ALA A 126 -13.77 -10.38 -22.18
CA ALA A 126 -13.76 -10.54 -23.63
C ALA A 126 -14.33 -11.90 -24.09
N SER A 127 -14.07 -12.98 -23.33
CA SER A 127 -14.56 -14.33 -23.65
C SER A 127 -16.04 -14.58 -23.26
N ALA A 128 -16.61 -13.75 -22.39
CA ALA A 128 -17.97 -13.94 -21.84
C ALA A 128 -19.12 -13.41 -22.76
N GLY A 129 -18.78 -12.88 -23.92
CA GLY A 129 -19.77 -12.45 -24.94
C GLY A 129 -20.03 -10.93 -24.97
N ALA A 130 -20.99 -10.55 -25.82
CA ALA A 130 -21.32 -9.15 -26.07
C ALA A 130 -21.81 -8.44 -24.80
N GLY A 131 -21.24 -7.27 -24.50
CA GLY A 131 -21.58 -6.46 -23.33
C GLY A 131 -20.83 -6.82 -22.03
N ALA A 132 -20.19 -7.98 -21.95
CA ALA A 132 -19.47 -8.38 -20.76
C ALA A 132 -18.14 -7.62 -20.58
N LEU A 133 -17.45 -7.30 -21.67
CA LEU A 133 -16.19 -6.55 -21.63
C LEU A 133 -16.38 -5.11 -21.09
N PRO A 134 -17.33 -4.28 -21.58
CA PRO A 134 -17.58 -2.96 -20.99
C PRO A 134 -17.91 -3.01 -19.51
N ALA A 135 -18.77 -3.95 -19.10
CA ALA A 135 -19.10 -4.15 -17.70
C ALA A 135 -17.86 -4.51 -16.86
N THR A 136 -16.98 -5.37 -17.39
CA THR A 136 -15.72 -5.74 -16.73
C THR A 136 -14.80 -4.53 -16.57
N LEU A 137 -14.68 -3.71 -17.62
CA LEU A 137 -13.83 -2.52 -17.59
C LEU A 137 -14.36 -1.47 -16.59
N ARG A 138 -15.69 -1.31 -16.46
CA ARG A 138 -16.26 -0.45 -15.41
C ARG A 138 -15.96 -0.97 -14.01
N ASP A 139 -16.07 -2.28 -13.78
CA ASP A 139 -15.71 -2.87 -12.51
C ASP A 139 -14.20 -2.66 -12.21
N LEU A 140 -13.32 -2.80 -13.23
CA LEU A 140 -11.89 -2.50 -13.10
C LEU A 140 -11.63 -1.03 -12.82
N ALA A 141 -12.33 -0.10 -13.47
CA ALA A 141 -12.25 1.33 -13.20
C ALA A 141 -12.57 1.62 -11.73
N ARG A 142 -13.66 1.03 -11.24
CA ARG A 142 -14.11 1.13 -9.84
C ARG A 142 -13.08 0.59 -8.86
N ILE A 143 -12.56 -0.63 -9.08
CA ILE A 143 -11.53 -1.25 -8.24
C ILE A 143 -10.23 -0.42 -8.25
N SER A 144 -9.79 0.02 -9.42
CA SER A 144 -8.58 0.84 -9.56
C SER A 144 -8.72 2.19 -8.84
N LEU A 145 -9.90 2.81 -8.87
CA LEU A 145 -10.21 4.02 -8.12
C LEU A 145 -10.14 3.78 -6.60
N LEU A 146 -10.70 2.66 -6.14
CA LEU A 146 -10.61 2.26 -4.72
C LEU A 146 -9.16 2.05 -4.28
N ILE A 147 -8.37 1.34 -5.10
CA ILE A 147 -6.94 1.13 -4.85
C ILE A 147 -6.20 2.47 -4.74
N SER A 148 -6.45 3.38 -5.67
CA SER A 148 -5.83 4.70 -5.71
C SER A 148 -6.19 5.53 -4.46
N ARG A 149 -7.48 5.59 -4.12
CA ARG A 149 -7.96 6.28 -2.91
C ARG A 149 -7.38 5.67 -1.63
N SER A 150 -7.37 4.35 -1.53
CA SER A 150 -6.83 3.62 -0.38
C SER A 150 -5.33 3.88 -0.20
N LYS A 151 -4.56 3.87 -1.29
CA LYS A 151 -3.13 4.23 -1.28
C LYS A 151 -2.90 5.66 -0.82
N SER A 152 -3.71 6.61 -1.29
CA SER A 152 -3.63 8.02 -0.89
C SER A 152 -3.89 8.19 0.61
N ILE A 153 -4.91 7.52 1.15
CA ILE A 153 -5.24 7.56 2.58
C ILE A 153 -4.08 7.01 3.41
N PHE A 154 -3.56 5.85 3.02
CA PHE A 154 -2.45 5.19 3.72
C PHE A 154 -1.19 6.04 3.66
N PHE A 155 -0.85 6.56 2.48
CA PHE A 155 0.31 7.44 2.30
C PHE A 155 0.21 8.69 3.17
N MET A 156 -0.94 9.37 3.19
CA MET A 156 -1.14 10.57 3.99
C MET A 156 -0.98 10.29 5.50
N ALA A 157 -1.54 9.17 5.99
CA ALA A 157 -1.40 8.77 7.39
C ALA A 157 0.06 8.47 7.76
N THR A 158 0.76 7.73 6.90
CA THR A 158 2.16 7.34 7.13
C THR A 158 3.12 8.52 6.98
N PHE A 159 2.88 9.40 6.00
CA PHE A 159 3.69 10.59 5.76
C PHE A 159 3.65 11.56 6.96
N MET A 160 2.49 11.81 7.55
CA MET A 160 2.38 12.66 8.73
C MET A 160 3.15 12.07 9.94
N GLY A 161 3.13 10.75 10.10
CA GLY A 161 3.93 10.08 11.13
C GLY A 161 5.43 10.20 10.88
N ALA A 162 5.87 10.00 9.65
CA ALA A 162 7.27 10.17 9.27
C ALA A 162 7.74 11.62 9.46
N LEU A 163 6.91 12.60 9.06
CA LEU A 163 7.19 14.02 9.26
C LEU A 163 7.37 14.36 10.75
N ALA A 164 6.51 13.84 11.62
CA ALA A 164 6.62 14.03 13.06
C ALA A 164 7.97 13.51 13.60
N ILE A 165 8.39 12.33 13.17
CA ILE A 165 9.69 11.73 13.56
C ILE A 165 10.85 12.59 13.05
N VAL A 166 10.79 13.06 11.81
CA VAL A 166 11.82 13.94 11.24
C VAL A 166 11.96 15.24 12.04
N ILE A 167 10.84 15.87 12.39
CA ILE A 167 10.85 17.10 13.23
C ILE A 167 11.51 16.81 14.58
N MET A 168 11.15 15.72 15.25
CA MET A 168 11.75 15.32 16.52
C MET A 168 13.28 15.09 16.40
N LEU A 169 13.72 14.42 15.33
CA LEU A 169 15.14 14.18 15.05
C LEU A 169 15.90 15.51 14.82
N ILE A 170 15.32 16.43 14.04
CA ILE A 170 15.93 17.75 13.80
C ILE A 170 16.13 18.49 15.13
N VAL A 171 15.12 18.54 15.98
CA VAL A 171 15.21 19.20 17.29
C VAL A 171 16.26 18.54 18.18
N MET A 172 16.33 17.22 18.16
CA MET A 172 17.34 16.47 18.91
C MET A 172 18.76 16.75 18.42
N ILE A 173 18.98 16.88 17.10
CA ILE A 173 20.28 17.15 16.48
C ILE A 173 20.73 18.61 16.68
N ILE A 174 19.80 19.57 16.63
CA ILE A 174 20.10 20.99 16.84
C ILE A 174 20.72 21.22 18.23
N THR A 175 20.35 20.44 19.23
CA THR A 175 20.86 20.59 20.60
C THR A 175 22.39 20.42 20.69
N PRO A 176 23.03 19.31 20.30
CA PRO A 176 24.47 19.13 20.35
C PRO A 176 25.23 19.98 19.33
N VAL A 177 24.64 20.21 18.15
CA VAL A 177 25.37 20.91 17.06
C VAL A 177 25.38 22.43 17.23
N TYR A 178 24.30 22.99 17.75
CA TYR A 178 24.12 24.44 17.82
C TYR A 178 23.92 24.95 19.25
N THR A 179 22.92 24.45 19.98
CA THR A 179 22.45 25.05 21.23
C THR A 179 23.52 24.93 22.34
N VAL A 180 24.07 23.76 22.58
CA VAL A 180 25.06 23.54 23.65
C VAL A 180 26.36 24.24 23.38
N PRO A 181 26.95 24.24 22.18
CA PRO A 181 28.13 25.04 21.88
C PRO A 181 27.93 26.56 22.09
N VAL A 182 26.76 27.10 21.73
CA VAL A 182 26.43 28.50 21.97
C VAL A 182 26.31 28.79 23.45
N LEU A 183 25.65 27.95 24.24
CA LEU A 183 25.51 28.11 25.68
C LEU A 183 26.86 28.01 26.38
N LYS A 184 27.73 27.04 26.03
CA LYS A 184 29.07 26.91 26.59
C LYS A 184 29.96 28.14 26.32
N LYS A 185 29.80 28.77 25.14
CA LYS A 185 30.53 30.01 24.79
C LYS A 185 29.99 31.25 25.50
N ALA A 186 28.65 31.37 25.59
CA ALA A 186 27.98 32.51 26.19
C ALA A 186 28.15 32.58 27.72
N PHE A 187 28.25 31.41 28.36
CA PHE A 187 28.32 31.26 29.80
C PHE A 187 29.60 30.51 30.20
N ALA A 188 30.75 31.16 30.00
CA ALA A 188 32.05 30.61 30.41
C ALA A 188 32.23 30.74 31.94
N MET A 189 31.78 29.70 32.69
CA MET A 189 31.93 29.62 34.15
C MET A 189 32.56 28.31 34.57
N PRO A 190 33.21 28.26 35.76
CA PRO A 190 33.76 27.01 36.29
C PRO A 190 32.67 25.95 36.52
N PRO A 191 33.01 24.65 36.39
CA PRO A 191 32.03 23.56 36.56
C PRO A 191 31.30 23.56 37.89
N GLU A 192 31.93 24.09 38.95
CA GLU A 192 31.39 24.19 40.31
C GLU A 192 30.15 25.08 40.40
N PHE A 193 30.08 26.09 39.54
CA PHE A 193 28.94 27.03 39.45
C PHE A 193 27.89 26.64 38.43
N MET A 194 28.09 25.52 37.71
CA MET A 194 27.19 25.12 36.65
C MET A 194 25.91 24.54 37.24
N PRO A 195 24.72 25.08 36.85
CA PRO A 195 23.45 24.59 37.37
C PRO A 195 23.15 23.17 36.85
N LEU A 196 22.44 22.37 37.68
CA LEU A 196 22.12 21.00 37.38
C LEU A 196 21.35 20.84 36.03
N ALA A 197 20.52 21.82 35.68
CA ALA A 197 19.81 21.85 34.40
C ALA A 197 20.79 21.89 33.22
N ALA A 198 21.80 22.70 33.28
CA ALA A 198 22.85 22.81 32.25
C ALA A 198 23.67 21.53 32.16
N THR A 199 24.10 20.99 33.30
CA THR A 199 24.87 19.73 33.34
C THR A 199 24.07 18.57 32.68
N ARG A 200 22.80 18.44 33.01
CA ARG A 200 21.93 17.41 32.37
C ARG A 200 21.76 17.61 30.87
N LEU A 201 21.54 18.86 30.42
CA LEU A 201 21.41 19.17 29.01
C LEU A 201 22.73 18.88 28.26
N PHE A 202 23.88 19.22 28.85
CA PHE A 202 25.18 18.97 28.23
C PHE A 202 25.50 17.48 28.15
N SER A 203 25.28 16.71 29.22
CA SER A 203 25.43 15.24 29.19
C SER A 203 24.52 14.58 28.18
N PHE A 204 23.28 15.03 28.09
CA PHE A 204 22.37 14.56 27.05
C PHE A 204 22.87 14.90 25.64
N SER A 205 23.38 16.12 25.47
CA SER A 205 23.95 16.56 24.19
C SER A 205 25.17 15.73 23.76
N GLU A 206 26.07 15.43 24.69
CA GLU A 206 27.22 14.55 24.45
C GLU A 206 26.78 13.14 24.10
N PHE A 207 25.84 12.58 24.85
CA PHE A 207 25.24 11.28 24.51
C PHE A 207 24.64 11.26 23.09
N VAL A 208 23.86 12.28 22.71
CA VAL A 208 23.29 12.37 21.36
C VAL A 208 24.40 12.51 20.31
N ALA A 209 25.44 13.31 20.55
CA ALA A 209 26.55 13.48 19.61
C ALA A 209 27.32 12.16 19.40
N ASP A 210 27.63 11.44 20.48
CA ASP A 210 28.40 10.19 20.45
C ASP A 210 27.61 9.06 19.76
N TYR A 211 26.30 8.98 19.99
CA TYR A 211 25.44 7.90 19.48
C TYR A 211 24.55 8.30 18.32
N LEU A 212 24.75 9.48 17.71
CA LEU A 212 23.88 10.00 16.65
C LEU A 212 23.68 9.02 15.50
N MET A 213 24.75 8.45 14.97
CA MET A 213 24.68 7.49 13.86
C MET A 213 23.95 6.21 14.25
N LEU A 214 24.16 5.72 15.47
CA LEU A 214 23.45 4.56 15.99
C LEU A 214 21.95 4.84 16.11
N MET A 215 21.58 6.01 16.65
CA MET A 215 20.17 6.42 16.81
C MET A 215 19.47 6.57 15.45
N LEU A 216 20.13 7.22 14.48
CA LEU A 216 19.58 7.34 13.12
C LEU A 216 19.40 5.98 12.46
N THR A 217 20.39 5.09 12.61
CA THR A 217 20.30 3.72 12.08
C THR A 217 19.16 2.94 12.74
N LEU A 218 19.00 3.07 14.06
CA LEU A 218 17.92 2.42 14.79
C LEU A 218 16.54 2.93 14.35
N VAL A 219 16.36 4.24 14.19
CA VAL A 219 15.11 4.83 13.69
C VAL A 219 14.81 4.34 12.27
N ALA A 220 15.81 4.34 11.39
CA ALA A 220 15.66 3.81 10.02
C ALA A 220 15.30 2.31 10.03
N ALA A 221 15.94 1.50 10.87
CA ALA A 221 15.65 0.08 11.02
C ALA A 221 14.22 -0.17 11.54
N VAL A 222 13.77 0.61 12.52
CA VAL A 222 12.39 0.53 13.05
C VAL A 222 11.38 0.93 11.97
N MET A 223 11.61 2.02 11.26
CA MET A 223 10.73 2.47 10.16
C MET A 223 10.66 1.43 9.04
N TYR A 224 11.80 0.87 8.65
CA TYR A 224 11.85 -0.21 7.68
C TYR A 224 11.13 -1.46 8.18
N GLY A 225 11.38 -1.88 9.42
CA GLY A 225 10.72 -3.04 10.05
C GLY A 225 9.20 -2.88 10.13
N LEU A 226 8.71 -1.68 10.48
CA LEU A 226 7.27 -1.37 10.49
C LEU A 226 6.67 -1.49 9.09
N THR A 227 7.25 -0.83 8.09
CA THR A 227 6.73 -0.86 6.72
C THR A 227 6.80 -2.26 6.10
N TRP A 228 7.90 -2.99 6.35
CA TRP A 228 8.06 -4.37 5.90
C TRP A 228 7.08 -5.32 6.58
N SER A 229 6.78 -5.11 7.86
CA SER A 229 5.88 -6.00 8.62
C SER A 229 4.44 -5.96 8.15
N LEU A 230 3.98 -4.83 7.56
CA LEU A 230 2.59 -4.67 7.13
C LEU A 230 2.16 -5.74 6.12
N PRO A 231 2.85 -5.95 4.98
CA PRO A 231 2.49 -6.96 4.00
C PRO A 231 3.07 -8.34 4.29
N ASN A 232 4.15 -8.46 5.08
CA ASN A 232 4.93 -9.69 5.16
C ASN A 232 4.74 -10.47 6.47
N TYR A 233 4.52 -9.78 7.58
CA TYR A 233 4.45 -10.45 8.87
C TYR A 233 3.14 -11.24 9.03
N VAL A 234 3.28 -12.54 9.29
CA VAL A 234 2.20 -13.50 9.55
C VAL A 234 2.52 -14.26 10.82
N GLY A 235 1.58 -14.35 11.75
CA GLY A 235 1.81 -15.09 12.99
C GLY A 235 0.78 -14.80 14.08
N LYS A 236 0.94 -15.46 15.24
CA LYS A 236 0.01 -15.36 16.37
C LYS A 236 -0.15 -13.93 16.89
N TYR A 237 0.93 -13.17 16.92
CA TYR A 237 0.92 -11.77 17.39
C TYR A 237 0.32 -10.80 16.37
N ARG A 238 0.32 -11.16 15.07
CA ARG A 238 -0.23 -10.31 14.00
C ARG A 238 -1.70 -9.97 14.23
N ARG A 239 -2.52 -10.94 14.65
CA ARG A 239 -3.94 -10.73 14.95
C ARG A 239 -4.17 -9.69 16.06
N LYS A 240 -3.25 -9.60 17.05
CA LYS A 240 -3.30 -8.56 18.07
C LYS A 240 -2.86 -7.20 17.52
N LEU A 241 -1.80 -7.19 16.70
CA LEU A 241 -1.31 -5.97 16.05
C LEU A 241 -2.35 -5.38 15.09
N ASP A 242 -3.12 -6.19 14.37
CA ASP A 242 -4.18 -5.75 13.46
C ASP A 242 -5.33 -4.99 14.15
N GLN A 243 -5.35 -4.96 15.49
CA GLN A 243 -6.27 -4.12 16.26
C GLN A 243 -5.71 -2.72 16.55
N PHE A 244 -4.43 -2.48 16.28
CA PHE A 244 -3.74 -1.24 16.66
C PHE A 244 -3.27 -0.43 15.45
N LEU A 245 -3.51 0.89 15.52
CA LEU A 245 -2.88 1.94 14.70
C LEU A 245 -2.70 1.58 13.20
N ILE A 246 -1.46 1.55 12.74
CA ILE A 246 -1.10 1.37 11.32
C ILE A 246 -1.46 -0.02 10.80
N TRP A 247 -1.32 -1.08 11.61
CA TRP A 247 -1.69 -2.45 11.22
C TRP A 247 -3.21 -2.59 11.06
N GLY A 248 -4.01 -1.99 11.95
CA GLY A 248 -5.46 -1.94 11.82
C GLY A 248 -5.89 -1.21 10.54
N LEU A 249 -5.31 -0.05 10.29
CA LEU A 249 -5.55 0.71 9.06
C LEU A 249 -5.18 -0.09 7.80
N TYR A 250 -4.03 -0.79 7.82
CA TYR A 250 -3.61 -1.65 6.72
C TYR A 250 -4.59 -2.81 6.50
N ARG A 251 -5.02 -3.50 7.58
CA ARG A 251 -6.02 -4.57 7.53
C ARG A 251 -7.33 -4.08 6.91
N ASP A 252 -7.88 -2.95 7.38
CA ASP A 252 -9.17 -2.44 6.94
C ASP A 252 -9.13 -2.05 5.46
N ILE A 253 -8.04 -1.43 4.99
CA ILE A 253 -7.82 -1.15 3.57
C ILE A 253 -7.73 -2.44 2.76
N GLN A 254 -6.96 -3.42 3.20
CA GLN A 254 -6.77 -4.68 2.48
C GLN A 254 -8.05 -5.52 2.46
N GLY A 255 -8.80 -5.53 3.56
CA GLY A 255 -10.10 -6.18 3.65
C GLY A 255 -11.13 -5.55 2.72
N ALA A 256 -11.15 -4.24 2.66
CA ALA A 256 -12.00 -3.49 1.74
C ALA A 256 -11.70 -3.84 0.27
N LEU A 257 -10.43 -3.79 -0.12
CA LEU A 257 -9.99 -4.18 -1.47
C LEU A 257 -10.26 -5.65 -1.78
N PHE A 258 -10.07 -6.53 -0.82
CA PHE A 258 -10.38 -7.95 -0.95
C PHE A 258 -11.86 -8.16 -1.27
N LEU A 259 -12.78 -7.54 -0.52
CA LEU A 259 -14.22 -7.64 -0.78
C LEU A 259 -14.62 -7.08 -2.14
N ALA A 260 -14.09 -5.93 -2.53
CA ALA A 260 -14.39 -5.31 -3.82
C ALA A 260 -13.97 -6.20 -4.99
N VAL A 261 -12.76 -6.78 -4.94
CA VAL A 261 -12.27 -7.69 -5.98
C VAL A 261 -13.04 -9.00 -5.98
N LEU A 262 -13.24 -9.62 -4.81
CA LEU A 262 -13.96 -10.88 -4.67
C LEU A 262 -15.39 -10.78 -5.18
N SER A 263 -16.12 -9.71 -4.81
CA SER A 263 -17.48 -9.46 -5.27
C SER A 263 -17.59 -9.39 -6.80
N THR A 264 -16.62 -8.77 -7.42
CA THR A 264 -16.54 -8.66 -8.89
C THR A 264 -16.25 -9.99 -9.55
N MET A 265 -15.38 -10.80 -8.98
CA MET A 265 -15.03 -12.12 -9.52
C MET A 265 -16.16 -13.11 -9.39
N VAL A 266 -16.90 -13.10 -8.29
CA VAL A 266 -18.01 -14.02 -8.04
C VAL A 266 -19.26 -13.67 -8.85
N LYS A 267 -19.53 -12.39 -9.07
CA LYS A 267 -20.71 -11.89 -9.82
C LYS A 267 -20.82 -12.45 -11.25
N LYS A 268 -19.72 -12.81 -11.88
CA LYS A 268 -19.66 -13.11 -13.33
C LYS A 268 -19.77 -14.60 -13.71
N ARG A 269 -19.94 -15.51 -12.75
CA ARG A 269 -19.90 -16.96 -12.99
C ARG A 269 -21.08 -17.68 -12.34
N GLY A 270 -21.87 -18.44 -13.05
CA GLY A 270 -23.17 -19.03 -12.68
C GLY A 270 -23.30 -19.77 -11.34
N ASN A 271 -22.37 -20.65 -10.92
CA ASN A 271 -22.45 -21.34 -9.62
C ASN A 271 -21.54 -20.67 -8.57
N VAL A 272 -22.12 -20.22 -7.47
CA VAL A 272 -21.45 -19.31 -6.50
C VAL A 272 -20.34 -19.99 -5.73
N SER A 273 -20.49 -21.24 -5.29
CA SER A 273 -19.50 -21.94 -4.48
C SER A 273 -18.22 -22.27 -5.26
N ASP A 274 -18.37 -22.85 -6.44
CA ASP A 274 -17.23 -23.21 -7.30
C ASP A 274 -16.50 -21.96 -7.79
N ASN A 275 -17.24 -20.90 -8.06
CA ASN A 275 -16.69 -19.62 -8.46
C ASN A 275 -15.93 -18.91 -7.35
N LEU A 276 -16.38 -19.05 -6.10
CA LEU A 276 -15.72 -18.50 -4.94
C LEU A 276 -14.32 -19.14 -4.74
N VAL A 277 -14.22 -20.46 -4.80
CA VAL A 277 -12.95 -21.17 -4.67
C VAL A 277 -11.98 -20.75 -5.77
N VAL A 278 -12.42 -20.77 -7.03
CA VAL A 278 -11.61 -20.33 -8.17
C VAL A 278 -11.18 -18.86 -8.05
N ALA A 279 -12.06 -17.98 -7.58
CA ALA A 279 -11.73 -16.57 -7.36
C ALA A 279 -10.67 -16.40 -6.26
N LEU A 280 -10.82 -17.12 -5.13
CA LEU A 280 -9.85 -17.12 -4.05
C LEU A 280 -8.48 -17.65 -4.49
N GLU A 281 -8.45 -18.76 -5.25
CA GLU A 281 -7.21 -19.32 -5.81
C GLU A 281 -6.51 -18.30 -6.71
N GLN A 282 -7.21 -17.67 -7.64
CA GLN A 282 -6.66 -16.65 -8.51
C GLN A 282 -6.12 -15.44 -7.73
N MET A 283 -6.83 -15.00 -6.69
CA MET A 283 -6.39 -13.91 -5.82
C MET A 283 -5.16 -14.27 -4.97
N SER A 284 -4.90 -15.56 -4.73
CA SER A 284 -3.77 -16.02 -3.92
C SER A 284 -2.42 -15.94 -4.65
N VAL A 285 -2.40 -16.03 -5.99
CA VAL A 285 -1.19 -16.21 -6.81
C VAL A 285 -0.26 -14.99 -6.75
N HIS A 286 -0.81 -13.77 -6.80
CA HIS A 286 -0.03 -12.52 -6.92
C HIS A 286 -0.32 -11.54 -5.79
N THR A 287 -0.35 -12.04 -4.56
CA THR A 287 -0.70 -11.22 -3.40
C THR A 287 0.39 -11.22 -2.32
N THR A 288 0.31 -10.27 -1.39
CA THR A 288 1.26 -10.18 -0.27
C THR A 288 1.16 -11.41 0.64
N PRO A 289 2.26 -11.80 1.33
CA PRO A 289 2.26 -12.95 2.24
C PRO A 289 1.14 -12.91 3.28
N TRP A 290 0.84 -11.73 3.85
CA TRP A 290 -0.24 -11.56 4.81
C TRP A 290 -1.61 -11.87 4.20
N ARG A 291 -1.94 -11.32 3.02
CA ARG A 291 -3.21 -11.59 2.33
C ARG A 291 -3.30 -13.05 1.88
N ARG A 292 -2.20 -13.61 1.37
CA ARG A 292 -2.12 -15.03 0.96
C ARG A 292 -2.46 -15.95 2.12
N TRP A 293 -1.94 -15.67 3.31
CA TRP A 293 -2.25 -16.46 4.50
C TRP A 293 -3.76 -16.47 4.82
N HIS A 294 -4.42 -15.31 4.74
CA HIS A 294 -5.87 -15.24 4.95
C HIS A 294 -6.64 -16.02 3.89
N ILE A 295 -6.26 -15.89 2.61
CA ILE A 295 -6.91 -16.59 1.50
C ILE A 295 -6.71 -18.11 1.61
N SER A 296 -5.49 -18.58 1.88
CA SER A 296 -5.23 -20.01 2.11
C SER A 296 -6.08 -20.55 3.25
N LYS A 297 -6.20 -19.80 4.34
CA LYS A 297 -7.03 -20.19 5.46
C LYS A 297 -8.53 -20.25 5.12
N MET A 298 -9.03 -19.34 4.26
CA MET A 298 -10.40 -19.40 3.75
C MET A 298 -10.62 -20.65 2.91
N LEU A 299 -9.68 -20.97 2.01
CA LEU A 299 -9.71 -22.18 1.18
C LEU A 299 -9.70 -23.44 2.05
N ASP A 300 -8.79 -23.52 3.03
CA ASP A 300 -8.73 -24.63 3.99
C ASP A 300 -10.06 -24.77 4.76
N ASN A 301 -10.63 -23.66 5.24
CA ASN A 301 -11.91 -23.68 5.92
C ASN A 301 -13.03 -24.19 5.02
N ILE A 302 -13.10 -23.75 3.74
CA ILE A 302 -14.12 -24.19 2.78
C ILE A 302 -13.96 -25.67 2.45
N GLN A 303 -12.73 -26.15 2.23
CA GLN A 303 -12.46 -27.57 1.94
C GLN A 303 -12.84 -28.51 3.10
N ASN A 304 -12.73 -28.03 4.33
CA ASN A 304 -13.05 -28.78 5.54
C ASN A 304 -14.54 -28.70 5.95
N LEU A 305 -15.39 -28.03 5.17
CA LEU A 305 -16.82 -27.98 5.45
C LEU A 305 -17.47 -29.32 5.15
N ASP A 306 -18.22 -29.85 6.12
CA ASP A 306 -19.09 -30.99 5.92
C ASP A 306 -20.39 -30.50 5.25
N MET A 307 -20.45 -30.68 3.91
CA MET A 307 -21.53 -30.18 3.05
C MET A 307 -22.86 -30.94 3.24
N SER A 308 -22.89 -32.00 4.04
CA SER A 308 -24.05 -32.88 4.19
C SER A 308 -25.11 -32.38 5.18
N ASN A 309 -24.78 -31.47 6.10
CA ASN A 309 -25.61 -31.16 7.26
C ASN A 309 -25.86 -29.67 7.57
N LEU A 310 -25.38 -28.73 6.73
CA LEU A 310 -25.53 -27.30 6.99
C LEU A 310 -26.13 -26.55 5.79
N ASP A 311 -26.84 -25.50 6.12
CA ASP A 311 -27.17 -24.43 5.16
C ASP A 311 -25.85 -23.95 4.54
N SER A 312 -25.51 -24.52 3.36
CA SER A 312 -24.18 -24.44 2.75
C SER A 312 -23.68 -23.00 2.59
N SER A 313 -24.62 -22.08 2.41
CA SER A 313 -24.34 -20.65 2.23
C SER A 313 -23.85 -19.98 3.51
N ALA A 314 -24.44 -20.27 4.67
CA ALA A 314 -24.00 -19.73 5.97
C ALA A 314 -22.65 -20.30 6.39
N ALA A 315 -22.42 -21.59 6.16
CA ALA A 315 -21.16 -22.25 6.46
C ALA A 315 -20.02 -21.68 5.62
N ILE A 316 -20.25 -21.46 4.31
CA ILE A 316 -19.27 -20.82 3.42
C ILE A 316 -18.99 -19.39 3.84
N THR A 317 -20.01 -18.60 4.22
CA THR A 317 -19.81 -17.23 4.71
C THR A 317 -18.95 -17.20 5.96
N ASN A 318 -19.19 -18.12 6.91
CA ASN A 318 -18.37 -18.23 8.11
C ASN A 318 -16.93 -18.66 7.81
N ALA A 319 -16.70 -19.50 6.79
CA ALA A 319 -15.37 -19.90 6.35
C ALA A 319 -14.51 -18.71 5.87
N LEU A 320 -15.16 -17.64 5.36
CA LEU A 320 -14.50 -16.39 4.98
C LEU A 320 -14.02 -15.56 6.18
N ASN A 321 -14.46 -15.86 7.41
CA ASN A 321 -14.11 -15.13 8.61
C ASN A 321 -12.70 -15.47 9.12
N THR A 322 -11.69 -14.96 8.47
CA THR A 322 -10.29 -15.13 8.88
C THR A 322 -9.70 -13.90 9.58
N GLY A 323 -10.48 -12.81 9.67
CA GLY A 323 -10.08 -11.53 10.24
C GLY A 323 -9.42 -10.58 9.23
N ILE A 324 -9.51 -10.86 7.93
CA ILE A 324 -9.10 -9.92 6.88
C ILE A 324 -10.08 -8.75 6.76
N MET A 325 -11.37 -9.02 6.96
CA MET A 325 -12.43 -8.02 6.96
C MET A 325 -12.60 -7.43 8.38
N ASP A 326 -12.99 -6.17 8.44
CA ASP A 326 -13.46 -5.58 9.69
C ASP A 326 -14.78 -6.21 10.14
N ARG A 327 -15.06 -6.12 11.43
CA ARG A 327 -16.23 -6.78 12.05
C ARG A 327 -17.56 -6.33 11.46
N GLU A 328 -17.71 -5.04 11.18
CA GLU A 328 -18.95 -4.51 10.61
C GLU A 328 -19.19 -4.99 9.19
N SER A 329 -18.16 -4.99 8.35
CA SER A 329 -18.25 -5.49 6.97
C SER A 329 -18.57 -6.99 6.94
N PHE A 330 -18.00 -7.77 7.85
CA PHE A 330 -18.31 -9.19 7.95
C PHE A 330 -19.76 -9.44 8.41
N PHE A 331 -20.24 -8.76 9.43
CA PHE A 331 -21.64 -8.91 9.88
C PHE A 331 -22.64 -8.46 8.82
N TYR A 332 -22.34 -7.36 8.13
CA TYR A 332 -23.17 -6.94 7.00
C TYR A 332 -23.24 -8.00 5.89
N LEU A 333 -22.13 -8.68 5.59
CA LEU A 333 -22.11 -9.80 4.66
C LEU A 333 -23.01 -10.94 5.13
N VAL A 334 -22.96 -11.30 6.42
CA VAL A 334 -23.83 -12.34 7.03
C VAL A 334 -25.31 -11.94 6.93
N ASP A 335 -25.65 -10.73 7.36
CA ASP A 335 -27.04 -10.24 7.35
C ASP A 335 -27.66 -10.28 5.94
N VAL A 336 -26.90 -9.84 4.94
CA VAL A 336 -27.39 -9.84 3.54
C VAL A 336 -27.43 -11.26 2.98
N GLN A 337 -26.47 -12.11 3.32
CA GLN A 337 -26.42 -13.48 2.88
C GLN A 337 -27.62 -14.29 3.39
N GLU A 338 -28.02 -14.10 4.66
CA GLU A 338 -29.21 -14.78 5.23
C GLU A 338 -30.50 -14.46 4.48
N GLY A 339 -30.66 -13.21 4.02
CA GLY A 339 -31.87 -12.79 3.30
C GLY A 339 -31.84 -13.01 1.78
N GLN A 340 -30.68 -12.93 1.15
CA GLN A 340 -30.55 -12.81 -0.32
C GLN A 340 -29.52 -13.76 -0.95
N GLY A 341 -28.85 -14.57 -0.14
CA GLY A 341 -27.81 -15.51 -0.58
C GLY A 341 -26.41 -14.89 -0.71
N LEU A 342 -25.40 -15.76 -0.77
CA LEU A 342 -23.98 -15.39 -0.69
C LEU A 342 -23.53 -14.47 -1.84
N ALA A 343 -23.99 -14.71 -3.08
CA ALA A 343 -23.59 -13.88 -4.23
C ALA A 343 -24.01 -12.42 -4.06
N ILE A 344 -25.27 -12.20 -3.67
CA ILE A 344 -25.80 -10.86 -3.43
C ILE A 344 -25.17 -10.26 -2.18
N GLY A 345 -24.92 -11.06 -1.15
CA GLY A 345 -24.20 -10.67 0.05
C GLY A 345 -22.81 -10.12 -0.27
N LEU A 346 -22.02 -10.85 -1.03
CA LEU A 346 -20.69 -10.43 -1.48
C LEU A 346 -20.75 -9.18 -2.37
N GLN A 347 -21.71 -9.11 -3.28
CA GLN A 347 -21.89 -7.93 -4.14
C GLN A 347 -22.18 -6.67 -3.29
N LYS A 348 -23.18 -6.72 -2.41
CA LYS A 348 -23.56 -5.59 -1.56
C LYS A 348 -22.48 -5.22 -0.56
N ALA A 349 -21.76 -6.21 -0.01
CA ALA A 349 -20.63 -5.96 0.85
C ALA A 349 -19.48 -5.26 0.09
N GLY A 350 -19.20 -5.67 -1.15
CA GLY A 350 -18.25 -4.99 -2.04
C GLY A 350 -18.66 -3.55 -2.39
N GLU A 351 -19.93 -3.31 -2.66
CA GLU A 351 -20.48 -1.97 -2.93
C GLU A 351 -20.39 -1.05 -1.69
N ARG A 352 -20.65 -1.59 -0.49
CA ARG A 352 -20.53 -0.85 0.78
C ARG A 352 -19.13 -0.35 1.06
N VAL A 353 -18.10 -1.07 0.61
CA VAL A 353 -16.70 -0.68 0.79
C VAL A 353 -16.40 0.70 0.20
N GLU A 354 -17.03 1.07 -0.89
CA GLU A 354 -16.76 2.33 -1.59
C GLU A 354 -17.23 3.57 -0.84
N GLY A 355 -18.21 3.43 0.03
CA GLY A 355 -18.77 4.54 0.79
C GLY A 355 -18.39 4.47 2.28
N PRO A 356 -19.18 3.80 3.12
CA PRO A 356 -19.01 3.84 4.58
C PRO A 356 -17.67 3.31 5.06
N THR A 357 -17.20 2.18 4.52
CA THR A 357 -15.94 1.54 4.98
C THR A 357 -14.74 2.43 4.67
N LEU A 358 -14.63 2.94 3.43
CA LEU A 358 -13.53 3.82 3.06
C LEU A 358 -13.56 5.14 3.84
N THR A 359 -14.76 5.67 4.12
CA THR A 359 -14.92 6.87 4.95
C THR A 359 -14.49 6.63 6.40
N ALA A 360 -14.80 5.47 6.97
CA ALA A 360 -14.34 5.08 8.31
C ALA A 360 -12.82 4.97 8.37
N VAL A 361 -12.20 4.33 7.37
CA VAL A 361 -10.75 4.23 7.23
C VAL A 361 -10.10 5.62 7.11
N GLN A 362 -10.67 6.53 6.33
CA GLN A 362 -10.20 7.92 6.23
C GLN A 362 -10.26 8.65 7.57
N LYS A 363 -11.34 8.46 8.32
CA LYS A 363 -11.51 9.06 9.65
C LYS A 363 -10.44 8.53 10.62
N GLN A 364 -10.20 7.23 10.65
CA GLN A 364 -9.14 6.62 11.47
C GLN A 364 -7.75 7.16 11.09
N ALA A 365 -7.43 7.24 9.80
CA ALA A 365 -6.18 7.79 9.30
C ALA A 365 -5.97 9.25 9.73
N LYS A 366 -7.02 10.08 9.64
CA LYS A 366 -6.98 11.47 10.10
C LYS A 366 -6.77 11.59 11.60
N VAL A 367 -7.43 10.75 12.40
CA VAL A 367 -7.25 10.73 13.86
C VAL A 367 -5.80 10.35 14.20
N LEU A 368 -5.28 9.28 13.59
CA LEU A 368 -3.89 8.84 13.78
C LEU A 368 -2.90 9.97 13.44
N SER A 369 -3.07 10.64 12.29
CA SER A 369 -2.22 11.76 11.88
C SER A 369 -2.25 12.91 12.87
N ARG A 370 -3.43 13.27 13.40
CA ARG A 370 -3.57 14.34 14.39
C ARG A 370 -2.89 14.00 15.71
N VAL A 371 -3.03 12.75 16.17
CA VAL A 371 -2.37 12.27 17.41
C VAL A 371 -0.85 12.34 17.27
N LEU A 372 -0.31 11.88 16.14
CA LEU A 372 1.13 11.91 15.88
C LEU A 372 1.67 13.36 15.80
N LEU A 373 0.95 14.26 15.12
CA LEU A 373 1.32 15.67 15.06
C LEU A 373 1.24 16.35 16.42
N ALA A 374 0.19 16.09 17.20
CA ALA A 374 0.07 16.61 18.57
C ALA A 374 1.23 16.12 19.44
N PHE A 375 1.58 14.84 19.37
CA PHE A 375 2.72 14.28 20.09
C PHE A 375 4.03 14.97 19.70
N ALA A 376 4.28 15.18 18.40
CA ALA A 376 5.45 15.90 17.93
C ALA A 376 5.47 17.36 18.45
N PHE A 377 4.34 18.06 18.38
CA PHE A 377 4.20 19.42 18.88
C PHE A 377 4.52 19.51 20.38
N PHE A 378 3.93 18.65 21.19
CA PHE A 378 4.20 18.65 22.65
C PHE A 378 5.65 18.29 22.95
N THR A 379 6.26 17.39 22.19
CA THR A 379 7.69 17.06 22.36
C THR A 379 8.57 18.25 22.04
N VAL A 380 8.32 18.96 20.94
CA VAL A 380 9.06 20.18 20.57
C VAL A 380 8.87 21.29 21.60
N ALA A 381 7.63 21.51 22.05
CA ALA A 381 7.30 22.51 23.06
C ALA A 381 8.02 22.19 24.40
N PHE A 382 7.95 20.94 24.85
CA PHE A 382 8.66 20.51 26.05
C PHE A 382 10.17 20.75 25.93
N TRP A 383 10.74 20.41 24.76
CA TRP A 383 12.17 20.60 24.51
C TRP A 383 12.58 22.09 24.52
N ALA A 384 11.75 22.94 23.92
CA ALA A 384 11.95 24.40 23.98
C ALA A 384 11.92 24.92 25.41
N LEU A 385 10.99 24.44 26.24
CA LEU A 385 10.92 24.79 27.66
C LEU A 385 12.18 24.36 28.42
N VAL A 386 12.73 23.19 28.16
CA VAL A 386 13.99 22.70 28.75
C VAL A 386 15.15 23.64 28.39
N HIS A 387 15.26 24.09 27.13
CA HIS A 387 16.28 25.01 26.70
C HIS A 387 16.17 26.41 27.38
N ILE A 388 14.96 26.97 27.41
CA ILE A 388 14.68 28.24 28.04
C ILE A 388 15.00 28.18 29.57
N SER A 389 14.54 27.12 30.23
CA SER A 389 14.78 26.91 31.66
C SER A 389 16.27 26.78 31.95
N THR A 390 17.01 26.06 31.10
CA THR A 390 18.46 25.91 31.22
C THR A 390 19.20 27.25 31.04
N ALA A 391 18.83 28.03 30.02
CA ALA A 391 19.41 29.35 29.78
C ALA A 391 19.16 30.29 30.96
N ASN A 392 17.94 30.34 31.51
CA ASN A 392 17.62 31.15 32.68
C ASN A 392 18.44 30.72 33.93
N ALA A 393 18.54 29.41 34.17
CA ALA A 393 19.35 28.92 35.29
C ALA A 393 20.85 29.28 35.13
N MET A 394 21.38 29.27 33.90
CA MET A 394 22.75 29.70 33.62
C MET A 394 22.93 31.20 33.81
N ILE A 395 21.96 32.03 33.48
CA ILE A 395 22.00 33.48 33.74
C ILE A 395 22.07 33.76 35.24
N GLU A 396 21.28 33.07 36.05
CA GLU A 396 21.28 33.21 37.52
C GLU A 396 22.59 32.74 38.12
N ALA A 397 23.11 31.60 37.68
CA ALA A 397 24.40 31.08 38.13
C ALA A 397 25.54 32.02 37.77
N LEU A 398 25.54 32.62 36.58
CA LEU A 398 26.54 33.59 36.16
C LEU A 398 26.51 34.85 37.05
N LYS A 399 25.33 35.37 37.39
CA LYS A 399 25.16 36.49 38.30
C LYS A 399 25.71 36.18 39.68
N SER A 400 25.47 34.98 40.23
CA SER A 400 26.02 34.58 41.52
C SER A 400 27.54 34.41 41.49
N PHE A 401 28.11 33.88 40.41
CA PHE A 401 29.54 33.75 40.19
C PHE A 401 30.24 35.12 40.10
N LEU A 402 29.65 36.08 39.40
CA LEU A 402 30.23 37.44 39.29
C LEU A 402 30.11 38.27 40.59
N ALA A 403 29.24 37.87 41.52
CA ALA A 403 29.03 38.49 42.80
C ALA A 403 29.90 37.89 43.94
N SER A 404 30.51 36.73 43.71
CA SER A 404 31.41 36.03 44.61
C SER A 404 32.87 36.45 44.38
#